data_5aa09cdbc153399be766e349276b9356
#
_entry.id   5aa09cdbc153399be766e349276b9356
#
_cell.length_a   1.000
_cell.length_b   1.000
_cell.length_c   1.000
_cell.angle_alpha   90.00
_cell.angle_beta   90.00
_cell.angle_gamma   90.00
#
_symmetry.space_group_name_H-M   'P 1'
#
loop_
_entity.id
_entity.type
_entity.pdbx_description
1 polymer ?
#
loop_
_entity_poly.entity_id
_entity_poly.type
_entity_poly.pdbx_seq_one_letter_code
_entity_poly.pdbx_strand_id
1 'polypeptide(L)'
;MAKVRTRFAPSPTGYMHIGNLRTALYEYLIAKHDHGDFILRIEDTDQEREVEGAVDMIYKVMDQTGLGYDEGPNKPGEVGPYVQSERLAIYKEYADKLVELGGAHYCFCDEETINKAKEESDNEELGYIDPCKHLSLEEAKQRIANGEKYVVRQTIPSTGITSFEDEVYGHIEVENAGLAEGVLLKSDGYPTYNFANIVDDHLMNITHVVRGNEYLSSTPKYNLIYQAFGWDVPSYIHCPPVMKDEKHKLSKRNGDASYQDLINKGFLNEAILNYIALLGWSPEGEQEIFSLDELIKAFDVKRISKSGAIFDMNKLKWINSQYIKKLDTKQLTELCLPFLKEAYDLSNKSEAWIEKLVEVHRDHISCGEEIVEQVKLFFEDEIHLEEEAIEFMKDEAIPNTLAVFKSKVAELAEEDFKQDQIFACIKATQKEAKARGKMLYMPLRIATTGIMHGPDLAASMELLGKEKVWYLS
;
A
#
# COMPACT_ATOMS: atom_id res chain seq x y z
N MET A 1 -13.13 16.52 25.56
CA MET A 1 -11.94 16.40 24.69
C MET A 1 -12.33 16.90 23.33
N ALA A 2 -11.44 17.53 22.58
CA ALA A 2 -11.70 17.87 21.18
C ALA A 2 -11.92 16.58 20.39
N LYS A 3 -12.73 16.64 19.34
CA LYS A 3 -12.96 15.52 18.42
C LYS A 3 -11.64 15.15 17.75
N VAL A 4 -11.32 13.85 17.70
CA VAL A 4 -10.11 13.37 16.99
C VAL A 4 -10.19 13.75 15.52
N ARG A 5 -9.09 14.28 14.99
CA ARG A 5 -9.02 14.74 13.61
C ARG A 5 -7.66 14.45 13.04
N THR A 6 -7.63 13.63 11.99
CA THR A 6 -6.42 13.22 11.27
C THR A 6 -6.49 13.67 9.81
N ARG A 7 -5.38 13.61 9.10
CA ARG A 7 -5.33 13.99 7.67
C ARG A 7 -4.37 13.10 6.90
N PHE A 8 -4.82 12.56 5.80
CA PHE A 8 -3.92 12.08 4.75
C PHE A 8 -3.54 13.25 3.86
N ALA A 9 -2.25 13.49 3.73
CA ALA A 9 -1.71 14.68 3.07
C ALA A 9 -0.67 14.30 1.99
N PRO A 10 -1.12 13.62 0.90
CA PRO A 10 -0.21 13.17 -0.14
C PRO A 10 0.22 14.29 -1.08
N SER A 11 1.49 14.26 -1.50
CA SER A 11 1.95 15.04 -2.65
C SER A 11 1.66 14.28 -3.96
N PRO A 12 1.17 14.96 -5.02
CA PRO A 12 0.77 14.34 -6.28
C PRO A 12 2.00 13.99 -7.16
N THR A 13 2.84 13.05 -6.69
CA THR A 13 4.12 12.68 -7.33
C THR A 13 4.10 11.31 -8.02
N GLY A 14 2.93 10.80 -8.41
CA GLY A 14 2.73 9.54 -9.11
C GLY A 14 2.08 8.44 -8.27
N TYR A 15 2.34 7.18 -8.59
CA TYR A 15 1.70 6.02 -7.97
C TYR A 15 1.81 5.99 -6.44
N MET A 16 0.75 5.50 -5.80
CA MET A 16 0.66 5.38 -4.34
C MET A 16 1.63 4.30 -3.83
N HIS A 17 2.66 4.73 -3.09
CA HIS A 17 3.57 3.81 -2.43
C HIS A 17 2.89 3.12 -1.24
N ILE A 18 3.17 1.84 -1.03
CA ILE A 18 2.59 1.05 0.08
C ILE A 18 2.82 1.72 1.45
N GLY A 19 3.97 2.36 1.67
CA GLY A 19 4.24 3.10 2.89
C GLY A 19 3.29 4.29 3.10
N ASN A 20 2.96 5.03 2.02
CA ASN A 20 2.02 6.15 2.10
C ASN A 20 0.59 5.65 2.33
N LEU A 21 0.19 4.56 1.66
CA LEU A 21 -1.12 3.95 1.86
C LEU A 21 -1.26 3.42 3.31
N ARG A 22 -0.19 2.85 3.89
CA ARG A 22 -0.18 2.46 5.30
C ARG A 22 -0.39 3.66 6.23
N THR A 23 0.27 4.78 5.95
CA THR A 23 0.08 6.00 6.74
C THR A 23 -1.36 6.48 6.64
N ALA A 24 -1.93 6.53 5.43
CA ALA A 24 -3.35 6.87 5.22
C ALA A 24 -4.29 5.92 5.98
N LEU A 25 -4.01 4.62 5.96
CA LEU A 25 -4.78 3.63 6.71
C LEU A 25 -4.72 3.89 8.22
N TYR A 26 -3.54 4.14 8.79
CA TYR A 26 -3.40 4.41 10.22
C TYR A 26 -4.13 5.69 10.63
N GLU A 27 -4.03 6.76 9.83
CA GLU A 27 -4.78 8.01 10.03
C GLU A 27 -6.28 7.76 10.02
N TYR A 28 -6.76 6.96 9.06
CA TYR A 28 -8.15 6.56 8.96
C TYR A 28 -8.60 5.74 10.18
N LEU A 29 -7.80 4.73 10.57
CA LEU A 29 -8.13 3.87 11.72
C LEU A 29 -8.21 4.66 13.02
N ILE A 30 -7.26 5.58 13.27
CA ILE A 30 -7.26 6.45 14.46
C ILE A 30 -8.51 7.32 14.47
N ALA A 31 -8.81 8.01 13.37
CA ALA A 31 -9.99 8.86 13.30
C ALA A 31 -11.28 8.07 13.54
N LYS A 32 -11.45 6.93 12.86
CA LYS A 32 -12.69 6.16 12.92
C LYS A 32 -12.85 5.39 14.23
N HIS A 33 -11.77 4.97 14.87
CA HIS A 33 -11.79 4.35 16.20
C HIS A 33 -12.43 5.29 17.23
N ASP A 34 -12.08 6.58 17.21
CA ASP A 34 -12.56 7.58 18.15
C ASP A 34 -13.76 8.41 17.59
N HIS A 35 -14.45 7.90 16.57
CA HIS A 35 -15.57 8.57 15.91
C HIS A 35 -15.23 10.00 15.44
N GLY A 36 -13.98 10.20 15.05
CA GLY A 36 -13.39 11.45 14.59
C GLY A 36 -13.54 11.68 13.10
N ASP A 37 -12.84 12.70 12.59
CA ASP A 37 -12.81 13.06 11.19
C ASP A 37 -11.47 12.70 10.55
N PHE A 38 -11.55 12.16 9.35
CA PHE A 38 -10.42 11.89 8.49
C PHE A 38 -10.46 12.81 7.28
N ILE A 39 -9.42 13.63 7.07
CA ILE A 39 -9.34 14.64 6.02
C ILE A 39 -8.40 14.21 4.91
N LEU A 40 -8.73 14.53 3.67
CA LEU A 40 -7.80 14.49 2.55
C LEU A 40 -7.32 15.91 2.21
N ARG A 41 -6.00 16.15 2.28
CA ARG A 41 -5.34 17.38 1.84
C ARG A 41 -4.32 17.07 0.75
N ILE A 42 -4.39 17.77 -0.38
CA ILE A 42 -3.41 17.64 -1.46
C ILE A 42 -2.27 18.63 -1.25
N GLU A 43 -1.04 18.12 -1.15
CA GLU A 43 0.17 18.92 -0.94
C GLU A 43 0.95 19.05 -2.26
N ASP A 44 0.53 20.03 -3.08
CA ASP A 44 1.01 20.33 -4.43
C ASP A 44 1.94 21.55 -4.50
N THR A 45 2.57 21.93 -3.39
CA THR A 45 3.47 23.11 -3.34
C THR A 45 4.80 22.90 -4.06
N ASP A 46 5.16 21.68 -4.41
CA ASP A 46 6.32 21.33 -5.23
C ASP A 46 5.89 21.07 -6.67
N GLN A 47 5.71 22.15 -7.43
CA GLN A 47 5.21 22.10 -8.82
C GLN A 47 6.17 21.38 -9.79
N GLU A 48 7.46 21.33 -9.48
CA GLU A 48 8.46 20.64 -10.34
C GLU A 48 8.31 19.12 -10.29
N ARG A 49 7.74 18.59 -9.21
CA ARG A 49 7.56 17.15 -8.98
C ARG A 49 6.13 16.67 -9.21
N GLU A 50 5.23 17.57 -9.55
CA GLU A 50 3.85 17.21 -9.86
C GLU A 50 3.77 16.34 -11.11
N VAL A 51 3.01 15.26 -11.05
CA VAL A 51 2.76 14.36 -12.16
C VAL A 51 1.30 14.50 -12.59
N GLU A 52 1.09 14.76 -13.89
CA GLU A 52 -0.26 14.86 -14.46
C GLU A 52 -1.10 13.61 -14.15
N GLY A 53 -2.33 13.80 -13.68
CA GLY A 53 -3.24 12.72 -13.30
C GLY A 53 -2.97 12.09 -11.92
N ALA A 54 -1.93 12.50 -11.18
CA ALA A 54 -1.61 11.91 -9.87
C ALA A 54 -2.68 12.21 -8.82
N VAL A 55 -3.35 13.36 -8.89
CA VAL A 55 -4.46 13.70 -7.99
C VAL A 55 -5.65 12.78 -8.21
N ASP A 56 -6.03 12.52 -9.47
CA ASP A 56 -7.13 11.58 -9.79
C ASP A 56 -6.80 10.16 -9.33
N MET A 57 -5.51 9.80 -9.40
CA MET A 57 -5.06 8.51 -8.89
C MET A 57 -5.19 8.41 -7.36
N ILE A 58 -4.90 9.49 -6.63
CA ILE A 58 -5.14 9.54 -5.17
C ILE A 58 -6.62 9.30 -4.88
N TYR A 59 -7.53 10.02 -5.54
CA TYR A 59 -8.98 9.83 -5.36
C TYR A 59 -9.40 8.39 -5.67
N LYS A 60 -8.91 7.83 -6.77
CA LYS A 60 -9.20 6.44 -7.16
C LYS A 60 -8.74 5.44 -6.11
N VAL A 61 -7.54 5.62 -5.56
CA VAL A 61 -7.03 4.73 -4.49
C VAL A 61 -7.88 4.84 -3.23
N MET A 62 -8.25 6.06 -2.81
CA MET A 62 -9.10 6.28 -1.63
C MET A 62 -10.48 5.62 -1.80
N ASP A 63 -11.08 5.73 -2.98
CA ASP A 63 -12.36 5.11 -3.32
C ASP A 63 -12.24 3.57 -3.33
N GLN A 64 -11.27 3.02 -4.07
CA GLN A 64 -11.07 1.58 -4.21
C GLN A 64 -10.73 0.88 -2.87
N THR A 65 -10.02 1.56 -1.98
CA THR A 65 -9.65 1.02 -0.67
C THR A 65 -10.74 1.20 0.39
N GLY A 66 -11.79 1.97 0.10
CA GLY A 66 -12.84 2.28 1.05
C GLY A 66 -12.40 3.22 2.19
N LEU A 67 -11.22 3.85 2.09
CA LEU A 67 -10.74 4.84 3.05
C LEU A 67 -11.42 6.21 2.81
N GLY A 68 -12.73 6.25 2.98
CA GLY A 68 -13.53 7.44 2.74
C GLY A 68 -13.20 8.57 3.71
N TYR A 69 -12.80 9.73 3.18
CA TYR A 69 -12.57 10.93 3.97
C TYR A 69 -13.87 11.70 4.23
N ASP A 70 -13.89 12.45 5.34
CA ASP A 70 -15.04 13.25 5.75
C ASP A 70 -15.04 14.63 5.08
N GLU A 71 -13.84 15.20 4.87
CA GLU A 71 -13.59 16.45 4.18
C GLU A 71 -12.39 16.33 3.24
N GLY A 72 -12.42 17.05 2.13
CA GLY A 72 -11.35 17.08 1.14
C GLY A 72 -11.71 17.94 -0.08
N PRO A 73 -10.88 17.97 -1.14
CA PRO A 73 -11.08 18.86 -2.28
C PRO A 73 -12.43 18.69 -2.99
N ASN A 74 -12.90 17.45 -3.16
CA ASN A 74 -14.19 17.13 -3.78
C ASN A 74 -15.33 16.89 -2.77
N LYS A 75 -15.05 17.06 -1.47
CA LYS A 75 -16.01 16.97 -0.36
C LYS A 75 -15.73 18.08 0.64
N PRO A 76 -16.01 19.36 0.28
CA PRO A 76 -15.62 20.50 1.09
C PRO A 76 -16.38 20.54 2.42
N GLY A 77 -15.65 20.87 3.49
CA GLY A 77 -16.14 21.17 4.81
C GLY A 77 -15.85 22.64 5.18
N GLU A 78 -15.71 22.92 6.48
CA GLU A 78 -15.57 24.29 6.99
C GLU A 78 -14.14 24.85 6.93
N VAL A 79 -13.11 23.98 6.80
CA VAL A 79 -11.69 24.34 6.97
C VAL A 79 -10.92 24.41 5.65
N GLY A 80 -11.61 24.32 4.51
CA GLY A 80 -11.00 24.43 3.18
C GLY A 80 -10.38 25.80 2.87
N PRO A 81 -9.74 25.93 1.71
CA PRO A 81 -9.47 24.90 0.67
C PRO A 81 -8.58 23.77 1.13
N TYR A 82 -8.66 22.59 0.43
CA TYR A 82 -7.90 21.39 0.80
C TYR A 82 -6.76 21.07 -0.18
N VAL A 83 -6.46 21.99 -1.09
CA VAL A 83 -5.33 21.95 -2.03
C VAL A 83 -4.38 23.08 -1.65
N GLN A 84 -3.12 22.78 -1.42
CA GLN A 84 -2.19 23.79 -0.87
C GLN A 84 -1.93 24.96 -1.82
N SER A 85 -1.88 24.73 -3.13
CA SER A 85 -1.74 25.81 -4.11
C SER A 85 -2.87 26.83 -4.09
N GLU A 86 -4.06 26.47 -3.58
CA GLU A 86 -5.20 27.37 -3.40
C GLU A 86 -5.11 28.21 -2.12
N ARG A 87 -4.10 27.97 -1.28
CA ARG A 87 -3.93 28.56 0.06
C ARG A 87 -2.77 29.56 0.18
N LEU A 88 -2.16 29.96 -0.95
CA LEU A 88 -0.95 30.79 -0.95
C LEU A 88 -1.10 32.10 -0.15
N ALA A 89 -2.26 32.76 -0.22
CA ALA A 89 -2.54 33.98 0.55
C ALA A 89 -2.50 33.72 2.07
N ILE A 90 -3.00 32.57 2.51
CA ILE A 90 -2.98 32.16 3.93
C ILE A 90 -1.53 31.97 4.38
N TYR A 91 -0.72 31.25 3.62
CA TYR A 91 0.68 31.04 3.99
C TYR A 91 1.47 32.34 4.07
N LYS A 92 1.22 33.27 3.14
CA LYS A 92 1.86 34.58 3.20
C LYS A 92 1.49 35.36 4.47
N GLU A 93 0.19 35.41 4.80
CA GLU A 93 -0.31 36.06 6.02
C GLU A 93 0.37 35.49 7.27
N TYR A 94 0.39 34.14 7.40
CA TYR A 94 0.98 33.50 8.56
C TYR A 94 2.51 33.59 8.59
N ALA A 95 3.18 33.67 7.43
CA ALA A 95 4.62 33.90 7.36
C ALA A 95 4.96 35.31 7.87
N ASP A 96 4.24 36.32 7.42
CA ASP A 96 4.43 37.72 7.88
C ASP A 96 4.15 37.82 9.38
N LYS A 97 3.09 37.19 9.88
CA LYS A 97 2.76 37.14 11.30
C LYS A 97 3.84 36.42 12.13
N LEU A 98 4.42 35.33 11.61
CA LEU A 98 5.49 34.63 12.29
C LEU A 98 6.75 35.49 12.41
N VAL A 99 7.04 36.31 11.40
CA VAL A 99 8.14 37.31 11.46
C VAL A 99 7.83 38.35 12.54
N GLU A 100 6.64 38.89 12.64
CA GLU A 100 6.24 39.84 13.68
C GLU A 100 6.34 39.26 15.09
N LEU A 101 6.11 37.95 15.24
CA LEU A 101 6.24 37.22 16.50
C LEU A 101 7.70 36.80 16.82
N GLY A 102 8.65 37.04 15.89
CA GLY A 102 10.06 36.68 16.06
C GLY A 102 10.41 35.21 15.80
N GLY A 103 9.45 34.41 15.35
CA GLY A 103 9.69 33.00 14.96
C GLY A 103 10.26 32.83 13.54
N ALA A 104 10.33 33.91 12.77
CA ALA A 104 10.92 33.93 11.44
C ALA A 104 11.54 35.31 11.14
N HIS A 105 12.26 35.42 10.04
CA HIS A 105 12.81 36.67 9.54
C HIS A 105 12.82 36.71 8.01
N TYR A 106 12.85 37.90 7.43
CA TYR A 106 13.03 38.08 6.00
C TYR A 106 14.50 37.97 5.62
N CYS A 107 14.82 37.10 4.69
CA CYS A 107 16.19 36.88 4.21
C CYS A 107 16.30 37.33 2.75
N PHE A 108 17.27 38.17 2.45
CA PHE A 108 17.55 38.73 1.14
C PHE A 108 18.84 38.18 0.52
N CYS A 109 19.45 37.15 1.13
CA CYS A 109 20.67 36.55 0.65
C CYS A 109 20.45 35.87 -0.70
N ASP A 110 21.32 36.16 -1.64
CA ASP A 110 21.42 35.44 -2.89
C ASP A 110 22.24 34.12 -2.72
N GLU A 111 22.29 33.34 -3.78
CA GLU A 111 22.94 32.03 -3.78
C GLU A 111 24.46 32.17 -3.53
N GLU A 112 25.09 33.24 -4.04
CA GLU A 112 26.52 33.51 -3.85
C GLU A 112 26.83 33.80 -2.37
N THR A 113 26.04 34.65 -1.74
CA THR A 113 26.13 34.95 -0.31
C THR A 113 25.96 33.72 0.57
N ILE A 114 24.96 32.87 0.23
CA ILE A 114 24.70 31.63 0.95
C ILE A 114 25.89 30.66 0.81
N ASN A 115 26.41 30.47 -0.39
CA ASN A 115 27.52 29.55 -0.64
C ASN A 115 28.80 30.03 0.08
N LYS A 116 29.10 31.30 0.01
CA LYS A 116 30.25 31.89 0.72
C LYS A 116 30.14 31.71 2.22
N ALA A 117 28.97 31.98 2.80
CA ALA A 117 28.73 31.82 4.23
C ALA A 117 28.76 30.33 4.68
N LYS A 118 28.41 29.40 3.82
CA LYS A 118 28.58 27.95 4.08
C LYS A 118 30.06 27.54 4.08
N GLU A 119 30.84 28.06 3.15
CA GLU A 119 32.30 27.77 3.08
C GLU A 119 33.07 28.35 4.29
N GLU A 120 32.59 29.47 4.83
CA GLU A 120 33.17 30.11 6.02
C GLU A 120 32.68 29.50 7.35
N SER A 121 31.69 28.60 7.31
CA SER A 121 31.14 27.96 8.50
C SER A 121 31.96 26.73 8.90
N ASP A 122 32.44 26.72 10.14
CA ASP A 122 33.15 25.56 10.71
C ASP A 122 32.25 24.32 10.97
N ASN A 123 30.94 24.43 10.72
CA ASN A 123 29.98 23.37 11.00
C ASN A 123 29.05 23.13 9.78
N GLU A 124 29.39 22.14 8.98
CA GLU A 124 28.64 21.74 7.78
C GLU A 124 27.18 21.32 8.09
N GLU A 125 26.91 20.82 9.30
CA GLU A 125 25.56 20.32 9.66
C GLU A 125 24.56 21.44 10.00
N LEU A 126 25.05 22.57 10.54
CA LEU A 126 24.22 23.72 10.93
C LEU A 126 23.85 24.66 9.78
N GLY A 127 24.48 24.49 8.63
CA GLY A 127 24.33 25.41 7.51
C GLY A 127 25.03 26.77 7.76
N TYR A 128 24.62 27.80 7.02
CA TYR A 128 25.23 29.12 7.17
C TYR A 128 24.48 29.99 8.20
N ILE A 129 25.19 30.91 8.83
CA ILE A 129 24.58 31.94 9.69
C ILE A 129 24.00 33.03 8.77
N ASP A 130 22.68 33.20 8.80
CA ASP A 130 22.00 34.18 7.97
C ASP A 130 22.27 35.62 8.47
N PRO A 131 23.01 36.46 7.71
CA PRO A 131 23.26 37.83 8.10
C PRO A 131 21.99 38.69 8.21
N CYS A 132 20.92 38.32 7.51
CA CYS A 132 19.62 39.00 7.54
C CYS A 132 18.88 38.81 8.87
N LYS A 133 19.23 37.83 9.67
CA LYS A 133 18.61 37.55 10.97
C LYS A 133 18.69 38.76 11.94
N HIS A 134 19.64 39.63 11.74
CA HIS A 134 19.86 40.82 12.58
C HIS A 134 19.22 42.12 12.02
N LEU A 135 18.60 42.05 10.83
CA LEU A 135 17.88 43.19 10.27
C LEU A 135 16.65 43.53 11.14
N SER A 136 16.44 44.82 11.36
CA SER A 136 15.20 45.25 11.98
C SER A 136 14.02 45.01 11.05
N LEU A 137 12.84 44.82 11.62
CA LEU A 137 11.63 44.61 10.83
C LEU A 137 11.33 45.80 9.89
N GLU A 138 11.65 47.02 10.33
CA GLU A 138 11.52 48.24 9.56
C GLU A 138 12.42 48.28 8.32
N GLU A 139 13.69 47.95 8.49
CA GLU A 139 14.65 47.83 7.38
C GLU A 139 14.25 46.76 6.39
N ALA A 140 13.82 45.59 6.89
CA ALA A 140 13.35 44.50 6.04
C ALA A 140 12.11 44.93 5.24
N LYS A 141 11.11 45.57 5.88
CA LYS A 141 9.91 46.08 5.19
C LYS A 141 10.23 47.15 4.15
N GLN A 142 11.23 48.00 4.40
CA GLN A 142 11.67 49.00 3.44
C GLN A 142 12.35 48.34 2.21
N ARG A 143 13.18 47.31 2.40
CA ARG A 143 13.79 46.55 1.31
C ARG A 143 12.73 45.85 0.44
N ILE A 144 11.71 45.27 1.08
CA ILE A 144 10.56 44.65 0.39
C ILE A 144 9.79 45.72 -0.43
N ALA A 145 9.53 46.92 0.16
CA ALA A 145 8.86 48.01 -0.54
C ALA A 145 9.67 48.53 -1.74
N ASN A 146 10.99 48.44 -1.70
CA ASN A 146 11.88 48.76 -2.81
C ASN A 146 11.93 47.66 -3.90
N GLY A 147 11.21 46.57 -3.72
CA GLY A 147 11.09 45.48 -4.70
C GLY A 147 12.22 44.44 -4.65
N GLU A 148 13.00 44.40 -3.55
CA GLU A 148 14.01 43.35 -3.38
C GLU A 148 13.35 41.97 -3.20
N LYS A 149 13.90 40.95 -3.85
CA LYS A 149 13.44 39.57 -3.68
C LYS A 149 13.87 39.08 -2.30
N TYR A 150 12.99 38.33 -1.65
CA TYR A 150 13.24 37.78 -0.33
C TYR A 150 12.61 36.38 -0.19
N VAL A 151 13.07 35.66 0.81
CA VAL A 151 12.42 34.47 1.36
C VAL A 151 12.10 34.71 2.82
N VAL A 152 11.15 33.98 3.39
CA VAL A 152 10.95 33.93 4.84
C VAL A 152 11.63 32.70 5.38
N ARG A 153 12.52 32.88 6.36
CA ARG A 153 13.32 31.83 6.98
C ARG A 153 12.96 31.72 8.45
N GLN A 154 12.90 30.48 8.95
CA GLN A 154 12.66 30.22 10.37
C GLN A 154 13.78 30.82 11.22
N THR A 155 13.44 31.43 12.33
CA THR A 155 14.36 31.84 13.38
C THR A 155 14.33 30.83 14.50
N ILE A 156 15.47 30.18 14.77
CA ILE A 156 15.60 29.19 15.83
C ILE A 156 16.42 29.81 16.98
N PRO A 157 16.01 29.63 18.25
CA PRO A 157 16.80 30.04 19.39
C PRO A 157 18.16 29.34 19.39
N SER A 158 19.24 30.13 19.61
CA SER A 158 20.62 29.61 19.62
C SER A 158 20.96 28.74 20.85
N THR A 159 20.10 28.75 21.86
CA THR A 159 20.24 27.98 23.11
C THR A 159 18.92 27.37 23.53
N GLY A 160 18.98 26.43 24.48
CA GLY A 160 17.80 25.74 24.99
C GLY A 160 17.57 24.38 24.34
N ILE A 161 16.54 23.71 24.81
CA ILE A 161 16.14 22.36 24.37
C ILE A 161 14.69 22.41 23.94
N THR A 162 14.38 21.80 22.80
CA THR A 162 13.00 21.56 22.36
C THR A 162 12.69 20.09 22.54
N SER A 163 11.63 19.79 23.29
CA SER A 163 11.18 18.42 23.55
C SER A 163 9.74 18.20 23.08
N PHE A 164 9.41 16.97 22.80
CA PHE A 164 8.04 16.53 22.49
C PHE A 164 7.83 15.06 22.83
N GLU A 165 6.56 14.69 22.99
CA GLU A 165 6.16 13.30 23.15
C GLU A 165 5.71 12.74 21.80
N ASP A 166 6.22 11.56 21.45
CA ASP A 166 5.77 10.76 20.31
C ASP A 166 5.12 9.48 20.82
N GLU A 167 3.94 9.15 20.31
CA GLU A 167 3.18 7.98 20.78
C GLU A 167 3.92 6.65 20.53
N VAL A 168 4.81 6.61 19.54
CA VAL A 168 5.59 5.43 19.19
C VAL A 168 6.98 5.46 19.83
N TYR A 169 7.70 6.57 19.67
CA TYR A 169 9.11 6.68 20.08
C TYR A 169 9.28 7.19 21.52
N GLY A 170 8.24 7.77 22.12
CA GLY A 170 8.25 8.32 23.47
C GLY A 170 8.88 9.72 23.52
N HIS A 171 9.45 10.08 24.64
CA HIS A 171 10.05 11.39 24.86
C HIS A 171 11.29 11.63 24.03
N ILE A 172 11.31 12.75 23.29
CA ILE A 172 12.42 13.17 22.41
C ILE A 172 12.85 14.58 22.79
N GLU A 173 14.14 14.78 22.98
CA GLU A 173 14.77 16.07 23.28
C GLU A 173 15.86 16.38 22.25
N VAL A 174 15.91 17.63 21.79
CA VAL A 174 16.93 18.10 20.84
C VAL A 174 17.42 19.48 21.28
N GLU A 175 18.72 19.67 21.31
CA GLU A 175 19.30 20.98 21.53
C GLU A 175 19.04 21.92 20.35
N ASN A 176 18.51 23.10 20.62
CA ASN A 176 18.14 24.07 19.57
C ASN A 176 19.34 24.48 18.72
N ALA A 177 20.53 24.55 19.33
CA ALA A 177 21.79 24.87 18.64
C ALA A 177 22.13 23.89 17.49
N GLY A 178 21.60 22.67 17.52
CA GLY A 178 21.76 21.66 16.46
C GLY A 178 20.70 21.72 15.36
N LEU A 179 19.74 22.65 15.43
CA LEU A 179 18.67 22.74 14.45
C LEU A 179 18.99 23.76 13.36
N ALA A 180 19.03 23.33 12.11
CA ALA A 180 19.25 24.21 10.96
C ALA A 180 18.00 25.04 10.63
N GLU A 181 18.17 26.35 10.44
CA GLU A 181 17.13 27.29 10.02
C GLU A 181 16.79 27.07 8.55
N GLY A 182 15.55 26.75 8.25
CA GLY A 182 15.05 26.46 6.90
C GLY A 182 14.22 27.59 6.31
N VAL A 183 14.10 27.61 4.99
CA VAL A 183 13.14 28.47 4.29
C VAL A 183 11.72 27.97 4.58
N LEU A 184 10.84 28.88 4.96
CA LEU A 184 9.42 28.66 5.21
C LEU A 184 8.57 29.09 4.01
N LEU A 185 8.85 30.29 3.46
CA LEU A 185 8.20 30.84 2.27
C LEU A 185 9.27 31.17 1.22
N LYS A 186 9.11 30.65 0.02
CA LYS A 186 10.03 30.88 -1.12
C LYS A 186 9.77 32.27 -1.75
N SER A 187 10.73 32.74 -2.56
CA SER A 187 10.64 34.04 -3.25
C SER A 187 9.52 34.12 -4.31
N ASP A 188 9.01 32.98 -4.76
CA ASP A 188 7.85 32.87 -5.66
C ASP A 188 6.50 32.91 -4.92
N GLY A 189 6.52 32.98 -3.58
CA GLY A 189 5.35 32.99 -2.73
C GLY A 189 4.83 31.62 -2.33
N TYR A 190 5.41 30.54 -2.81
CA TYR A 190 5.06 29.20 -2.38
C TYR A 190 5.71 28.84 -1.03
N PRO A 191 4.96 28.23 -0.11
CA PRO A 191 5.55 27.72 1.13
C PRO A 191 6.38 26.47 0.85
N THR A 192 7.34 26.20 1.75
CA THR A 192 7.91 24.88 1.82
C THR A 192 6.99 23.95 2.61
N TYR A 193 7.19 22.64 2.43
CA TYR A 193 6.49 21.62 3.22
C TYR A 193 6.56 21.91 4.73
N ASN A 194 7.73 22.31 5.23
CA ASN A 194 7.97 22.55 6.63
C ASN A 194 7.14 23.68 7.26
N PHE A 195 6.52 24.52 6.46
CA PHE A 195 5.65 25.58 6.92
C PHE A 195 4.18 25.31 6.59
N ALA A 196 3.89 24.91 5.36
CA ALA A 196 2.53 24.66 4.91
C ALA A 196 1.81 23.64 5.80
N ASN A 197 2.50 22.52 6.13
CA ASN A 197 1.89 21.46 6.95
C ASN A 197 1.47 21.95 8.34
N ILE A 198 2.24 22.85 8.97
CA ILE A 198 1.97 23.37 10.32
C ILE A 198 0.78 24.31 10.30
N VAL A 199 0.78 25.25 9.34
CA VAL A 199 -0.32 26.22 9.18
C VAL A 199 -1.62 25.48 8.89
N ASP A 200 -1.57 24.50 7.99
CA ASP A 200 -2.74 23.73 7.62
C ASP A 200 -3.22 22.83 8.75
N ASP A 201 -2.33 22.13 9.42
CA ASP A 201 -2.69 21.25 10.54
C ASP A 201 -3.38 22.06 11.66
N HIS A 202 -2.90 23.28 11.95
CA HIS A 202 -3.54 24.16 12.90
C HIS A 202 -4.92 24.64 12.40
N LEU A 203 -4.99 25.21 11.19
CA LEU A 203 -6.23 25.80 10.66
C LEU A 203 -7.29 24.74 10.33
N MET A 204 -6.89 23.52 10.07
CA MET A 204 -7.78 22.38 9.84
C MET A 204 -8.11 21.62 11.14
N ASN A 205 -7.68 22.14 12.29
CA ASN A 205 -7.91 21.56 13.62
C ASN A 205 -7.43 20.09 13.73
N ILE A 206 -6.28 19.77 13.12
CA ILE A 206 -5.70 18.44 13.21
C ILE A 206 -5.19 18.18 14.63
N THR A 207 -5.65 17.08 15.22
CA THR A 207 -5.28 16.68 16.59
C THR A 207 -4.20 15.64 16.65
N HIS A 208 -4.09 14.80 15.61
CA HIS A 208 -3.11 13.72 15.51
C HIS A 208 -2.42 13.76 14.15
N VAL A 209 -1.10 13.80 14.17
CA VAL A 209 -0.25 13.83 12.98
C VAL A 209 0.47 12.49 12.85
N VAL A 210 0.04 11.69 11.87
CA VAL A 210 0.71 10.43 11.53
C VAL A 210 1.59 10.65 10.31
N ARG A 211 2.84 10.20 10.35
CA ARG A 211 3.78 10.33 9.22
C ARG A 211 4.99 9.40 9.39
N GLY A 212 5.88 9.35 8.42
CA GLY A 212 7.09 8.55 8.48
C GLY A 212 8.09 9.04 9.54
N ASN A 213 8.90 8.15 10.05
CA ASN A 213 9.91 8.46 11.09
C ASN A 213 11.05 9.35 10.61
N GLU A 214 11.19 9.59 9.31
CA GLU A 214 12.14 10.57 8.75
C GLU A 214 11.87 12.00 9.21
N TYR A 215 10.67 12.29 9.67
CA TYR A 215 10.29 13.60 10.20
C TYR A 215 10.61 13.81 11.69
N LEU A 216 11.06 12.76 12.40
CA LEU A 216 11.43 12.89 13.83
C LEU A 216 12.43 14.02 14.08
N SER A 217 13.47 14.12 13.25
CA SER A 217 14.50 15.15 13.36
C SER A 217 14.00 16.57 13.02
N SER A 218 12.94 16.69 12.25
CA SER A 218 12.34 17.98 11.86
C SER A 218 11.26 18.44 12.82
N THR A 219 10.66 17.54 13.60
CA THR A 219 9.55 17.85 14.51
C THR A 219 9.88 18.94 15.54
N PRO A 220 11.08 19.03 16.14
CA PRO A 220 11.43 20.12 17.03
C PRO A 220 11.31 21.50 16.36
N LYS A 221 11.68 21.62 15.08
CA LYS A 221 11.54 22.87 14.32
C LYS A 221 10.06 23.25 14.14
N TYR A 222 9.20 22.28 13.92
CA TYR A 222 7.76 22.53 13.82
C TYR A 222 7.18 23.00 15.15
N ASN A 223 7.59 22.39 16.26
CA ASN A 223 7.13 22.79 17.59
C ASN A 223 7.54 24.20 17.95
N LEU A 224 8.72 24.66 17.53
CA LEU A 224 9.12 26.06 17.70
C LEU A 224 8.20 27.03 16.95
N ILE A 225 7.66 26.64 15.78
CA ILE A 225 6.68 27.45 15.04
C ILE A 225 5.35 27.47 15.80
N TYR A 226 4.84 26.32 16.27
CA TYR A 226 3.65 26.25 17.11
C TYR A 226 3.79 27.12 18.35
N GLN A 227 4.94 27.06 19.03
CA GLN A 227 5.22 27.87 20.22
C GLN A 227 5.24 29.35 19.91
N ALA A 228 5.86 29.78 18.79
CA ALA A 228 5.90 31.19 18.39
C ALA A 228 4.52 31.76 18.13
N PHE A 229 3.62 30.97 17.57
CA PHE A 229 2.20 31.37 17.39
C PHE A 229 1.36 31.24 18.67
N GLY A 230 1.84 30.55 19.70
CA GLY A 230 1.06 30.21 20.89
C GLY A 230 -0.04 29.17 20.60
N TRP A 231 0.19 28.30 19.63
CA TRP A 231 -0.73 27.23 19.25
C TRP A 231 -0.45 25.94 20.03
N ASP A 232 -1.51 25.15 20.24
CA ASP A 232 -1.37 23.78 20.75
C ASP A 232 -0.69 22.89 19.74
N VAL A 233 0.23 22.05 20.23
CA VAL A 233 0.96 21.06 19.42
C VAL A 233 0.10 19.81 19.30
N PRO A 234 -0.09 19.23 18.09
CA PRO A 234 -0.82 17.98 17.92
C PRO A 234 -0.06 16.79 18.52
N SER A 235 -0.76 15.68 18.78
CA SER A 235 -0.14 14.40 19.10
C SER A 235 0.61 13.87 17.87
N TYR A 236 1.85 13.44 18.06
CA TYR A 236 2.67 12.89 16.99
C TYR A 236 2.73 11.36 17.04
N ILE A 237 2.61 10.73 15.87
CA ILE A 237 2.71 9.30 15.67
C ILE A 237 3.65 9.08 14.47
N HIS A 238 4.93 8.85 14.74
CA HIS A 238 5.90 8.58 13.70
C HIS A 238 5.96 7.08 13.42
N CYS A 239 5.60 6.69 12.20
CA CYS A 239 5.57 5.30 11.79
C CYS A 239 6.97 4.82 11.36
N PRO A 240 7.36 3.58 11.72
CA PRO A 240 8.61 3.01 11.23
C PRO A 240 8.57 2.83 9.70
N PRO A 241 9.74 2.77 9.02
CA PRO A 241 9.78 2.58 7.58
C PRO A 241 9.30 1.19 7.18
N VAL A 242 8.74 1.07 5.98
CA VAL A 242 8.57 -0.23 5.33
C VAL A 242 9.89 -0.58 4.65
N MET A 243 10.43 -1.74 4.99
CA MET A 243 11.73 -2.22 4.53
C MET A 243 11.57 -3.27 3.44
N LYS A 244 12.50 -3.32 2.50
CA LYS A 244 12.64 -4.42 1.54
C LYS A 244 13.34 -5.61 2.20
N ASP A 245 14.36 -5.32 2.97
CA ASP A 245 15.18 -6.26 3.73
C ASP A 245 15.70 -5.54 4.99
N GLU A 246 16.54 -6.20 5.78
CA GLU A 246 17.08 -5.65 7.04
C GLU A 246 17.84 -4.31 6.88
N LYS A 247 18.31 -3.98 5.68
CA LYS A 247 19.18 -2.81 5.44
C LYS A 247 18.56 -1.76 4.53
N HIS A 248 17.63 -2.14 3.65
CA HIS A 248 17.14 -1.27 2.60
C HIS A 248 15.66 -0.95 2.78
N LYS A 249 15.31 0.32 2.67
CA LYS A 249 13.91 0.75 2.59
C LYS A 249 13.27 0.23 1.29
N LEU A 250 11.98 -0.12 1.36
CA LEU A 250 11.19 -0.41 0.19
C LEU A 250 11.07 0.87 -0.65
N SER A 251 11.34 0.79 -1.95
CA SER A 251 11.32 1.95 -2.84
C SER A 251 10.64 1.63 -4.17
N LYS A 252 10.09 2.65 -4.83
CA LYS A 252 9.44 2.54 -6.16
C LYS A 252 10.35 1.91 -7.23
N ARG A 253 11.68 2.00 -7.08
CA ARG A 253 12.65 1.44 -8.05
C ARG A 253 12.82 -0.06 -7.95
N ASN A 254 12.31 -0.68 -6.87
CA ASN A 254 12.56 -2.10 -6.58
C ASN A 254 11.38 -3.01 -6.98
N GLY A 255 10.39 -2.52 -7.74
CA GLY A 255 9.16 -3.25 -8.09
C GLY A 255 8.26 -3.52 -6.87
N ASP A 256 7.01 -3.91 -7.11
CA ASP A 256 6.01 -4.34 -6.09
C ASP A 256 5.82 -3.40 -4.88
N ALA A 257 6.30 -2.15 -4.99
CA ALA A 257 6.23 -1.17 -3.92
C ALA A 257 5.01 -0.24 -4.02
N SER A 258 4.23 -0.33 -5.11
CA SER A 258 3.04 0.48 -5.30
C SER A 258 1.76 -0.35 -5.14
N TYR A 259 0.72 0.31 -4.64
CA TYR A 259 -0.62 -0.26 -4.58
C TYR A 259 -1.09 -0.73 -5.97
N GLN A 260 -0.80 0.05 -7.01
CA GLN A 260 -1.22 -0.24 -8.39
C GLN A 260 -0.62 -1.54 -8.93
N ASP A 261 0.67 -1.81 -8.60
CA ASP A 261 1.32 -3.05 -9.02
C ASP A 261 0.65 -4.27 -8.40
N LEU A 262 0.22 -4.17 -7.13
CA LEU A 262 -0.50 -5.25 -6.46
C LEU A 262 -1.90 -5.45 -7.05
N ILE A 263 -2.65 -4.39 -7.30
CA ILE A 263 -3.96 -4.47 -7.96
C ILE A 263 -3.83 -5.10 -9.36
N ASN A 264 -2.82 -4.70 -10.12
CA ASN A 264 -2.57 -5.24 -11.46
C ASN A 264 -2.22 -6.74 -11.46
N LYS A 265 -1.76 -7.29 -10.34
CA LYS A 265 -1.55 -8.73 -10.12
C LYS A 265 -2.77 -9.46 -9.59
N GLY A 266 -3.87 -8.75 -9.37
CA GLY A 266 -5.11 -9.34 -8.86
C GLY A 266 -5.09 -9.61 -7.35
N PHE A 267 -4.38 -8.78 -6.56
CA PHE A 267 -4.59 -8.74 -5.12
C PHE A 267 -5.87 -7.96 -4.79
N LEU A 268 -6.60 -8.42 -3.79
CA LEU A 268 -7.82 -7.78 -3.32
C LEU A 268 -7.51 -6.58 -2.42
N ASN A 269 -8.29 -5.51 -2.54
CA ASN A 269 -8.12 -4.29 -1.76
C ASN A 269 -8.11 -4.56 -0.25
N GLU A 270 -9.05 -5.36 0.21
CA GLU A 270 -9.21 -5.72 1.62
C GLU A 270 -7.99 -6.49 2.14
N ALA A 271 -7.43 -7.37 1.32
CA ALA A 271 -6.23 -8.12 1.67
C ALA A 271 -4.99 -7.23 1.74
N ILE A 272 -4.85 -6.28 0.80
CA ILE A 272 -3.77 -5.29 0.82
C ILE A 272 -3.88 -4.43 2.10
N LEU A 273 -5.07 -3.90 2.41
CA LEU A 273 -5.28 -3.09 3.62
C LEU A 273 -4.98 -3.89 4.88
N ASN A 274 -5.49 -5.11 4.98
CA ASN A 274 -5.20 -5.99 6.12
C ASN A 274 -3.70 -6.22 6.28
N TYR A 275 -3.01 -6.54 5.19
CA TYR A 275 -1.56 -6.79 5.22
C TYR A 275 -0.76 -5.55 5.62
N ILE A 276 -1.04 -4.38 5.02
CA ILE A 276 -0.31 -3.15 5.36
C ILE A 276 -0.60 -2.65 6.77
N ALA A 277 -1.78 -2.95 7.33
CA ALA A 277 -2.05 -2.69 8.75
C ALA A 277 -1.05 -3.43 9.64
N LEU A 278 -0.75 -4.68 9.32
CA LEU A 278 0.21 -5.51 10.06
C LEU A 278 1.69 -5.15 9.81
N LEU A 279 1.98 -4.25 8.86
CA LEU A 279 3.34 -3.77 8.62
C LEU A 279 3.75 -2.72 9.67
N GLY A 280 4.19 -3.19 10.81
CA GLY A 280 4.63 -2.35 11.92
C GLY A 280 3.60 -2.12 13.01
N TRP A 281 2.44 -2.75 12.93
CA TRP A 281 1.46 -2.84 14.01
C TRP A 281 1.10 -4.30 14.28
N SER A 282 0.78 -4.63 15.53
CA SER A 282 0.34 -5.98 15.92
C SER A 282 -0.93 -5.92 16.75
N PRO A 283 -1.94 -6.76 16.45
CA PRO A 283 -3.17 -6.82 17.22
C PRO A 283 -2.94 -7.39 18.62
N GLU A 284 -3.92 -7.24 19.48
CA GLU A 284 -4.00 -8.04 20.69
C GLU A 284 -4.46 -9.46 20.35
N GLY A 285 -3.66 -10.47 20.69
CA GLY A 285 -3.92 -11.87 20.33
C GLY A 285 -3.28 -12.30 19.01
N GLU A 286 -3.82 -13.36 18.41
CA GLU A 286 -3.22 -14.07 17.27
C GLU A 286 -4.01 -13.86 15.96
N GLN A 287 -5.02 -13.01 15.95
CA GLN A 287 -5.81 -12.74 14.73
C GLN A 287 -4.94 -12.03 13.69
N GLU A 288 -4.98 -12.51 12.45
CA GLU A 288 -4.24 -11.93 11.34
C GLU A 288 -5.14 -11.50 10.17
N ILE A 289 -6.38 -11.96 10.13
CA ILE A 289 -7.34 -11.65 9.07
C ILE A 289 -8.44 -10.76 9.64
N PHE A 290 -8.50 -9.52 9.14
CA PHE A 290 -9.38 -8.46 9.63
C PHE A 290 -10.14 -7.81 8.48
N SER A 291 -11.43 -7.64 8.61
CA SER A 291 -12.16 -6.63 7.85
C SER A 291 -11.74 -5.23 8.27
N LEU A 292 -12.06 -4.22 7.46
CA LEU A 292 -11.76 -2.82 7.80
C LEU A 292 -12.44 -2.40 9.12
N ASP A 293 -13.68 -2.83 9.35
CA ASP A 293 -14.42 -2.56 10.60
C ASP A 293 -13.77 -3.23 11.82
N GLU A 294 -13.21 -4.41 11.66
CA GLU A 294 -12.45 -5.09 12.73
C GLU A 294 -11.13 -4.38 12.98
N LEU A 295 -10.44 -3.90 11.94
CA LEU A 295 -9.24 -3.08 12.10
C LEU A 295 -9.53 -1.80 12.86
N ILE A 296 -10.61 -1.07 12.53
CA ILE A 296 -11.03 0.15 13.25
C ILE A 296 -11.19 -0.14 14.75
N LYS A 297 -11.79 -1.27 15.11
CA LYS A 297 -12.02 -1.63 16.52
C LYS A 297 -10.76 -2.09 17.24
N ALA A 298 -9.87 -2.78 16.54
CA ALA A 298 -8.69 -3.43 17.12
C ALA A 298 -7.46 -2.50 17.15
N PHE A 299 -7.44 -1.43 16.37
CA PHE A 299 -6.26 -0.60 16.20
C PHE A 299 -5.96 0.20 17.48
N ASP A 300 -4.74 -0.01 18.00
CA ASP A 300 -4.20 0.73 19.13
C ASP A 300 -2.81 1.26 18.74
N VAL A 301 -2.65 2.58 18.77
CA VAL A 301 -1.41 3.29 18.44
C VAL A 301 -0.22 2.79 19.26
N LYS A 302 -0.45 2.43 20.53
CA LYS A 302 0.59 1.92 21.46
C LYS A 302 1.19 0.59 21.00
N ARG A 303 0.56 -0.09 20.06
CA ARG A 303 1.02 -1.37 19.50
C ARG A 303 1.78 -1.22 18.18
N ILE A 304 2.04 0.02 17.76
CA ILE A 304 2.95 0.31 16.63
C ILE A 304 4.39 0.03 17.08
N SER A 305 5.11 -0.75 16.28
CA SER A 305 6.52 -1.08 16.51
C SER A 305 7.41 0.14 16.26
N LYS A 306 8.52 0.24 17.01
CA LYS A 306 9.58 1.23 16.72
C LYS A 306 10.49 0.79 15.56
N SER A 307 10.54 -0.50 15.28
CA SER A 307 11.42 -1.09 14.26
C SER A 307 10.73 -1.10 12.90
N GLY A 308 11.52 -0.97 11.83
CA GLY A 308 11.03 -1.12 10.47
C GLY A 308 10.41 -2.50 10.23
N ALA A 309 9.34 -2.54 9.45
CA ALA A 309 8.65 -3.76 9.07
C ALA A 309 9.10 -4.21 7.68
N ILE A 310 9.56 -5.46 7.55
CA ILE A 310 9.98 -6.02 6.25
C ILE A 310 8.74 -6.41 5.46
N PHE A 311 8.68 -5.95 4.21
CA PHE A 311 7.64 -6.35 3.26
C PHE A 311 7.86 -7.80 2.80
N ASP A 312 6.92 -8.68 3.12
CA ASP A 312 6.95 -10.09 2.77
C ASP A 312 5.81 -10.42 1.79
N MET A 313 6.17 -10.68 0.53
CA MET A 313 5.23 -11.04 -0.53
C MET A 313 4.52 -12.37 -0.22
N ASN A 314 5.20 -13.34 0.40
CA ASN A 314 4.57 -14.62 0.74
C ASN A 314 3.50 -14.45 1.81
N LYS A 315 3.74 -13.57 2.78
CA LYS A 315 2.73 -13.23 3.79
C LYS A 315 1.52 -12.52 3.17
N LEU A 316 1.76 -11.57 2.26
CA LEU A 316 0.68 -10.91 1.52
C LEU A 316 -0.12 -11.92 0.68
N LYS A 317 0.54 -12.81 -0.05
CA LYS A 317 -0.10 -13.88 -0.82
C LYS A 317 -0.96 -14.78 0.08
N TRP A 318 -0.43 -15.18 1.23
CA TRP A 318 -1.18 -15.98 2.19
C TRP A 318 -2.43 -15.24 2.71
N ILE A 319 -2.30 -13.97 3.10
CA ILE A 319 -3.45 -13.16 3.51
C ILE A 319 -4.46 -13.09 2.38
N ASN A 320 -4.03 -12.75 1.16
CA ASN A 320 -4.92 -12.63 0.01
C ASN A 320 -5.66 -13.93 -0.30
N SER A 321 -5.01 -15.09 -0.18
CA SER A 321 -5.66 -16.39 -0.34
C SER A 321 -6.79 -16.64 0.65
N GLN A 322 -6.69 -16.10 1.89
CA GLN A 322 -7.78 -16.20 2.87
C GLN A 322 -9.00 -15.36 2.50
N TYR A 323 -8.79 -14.24 1.78
CA TYR A 323 -9.89 -13.44 1.22
C TYR A 323 -10.46 -14.08 -0.04
N ILE A 324 -9.64 -14.62 -0.93
CA ILE A 324 -10.09 -15.37 -2.13
C ILE A 324 -11.03 -16.51 -1.74
N LYS A 325 -10.73 -17.23 -0.65
CA LYS A 325 -11.59 -18.31 -0.14
C LYS A 325 -12.99 -17.86 0.28
N LYS A 326 -13.19 -16.58 0.56
CA LYS A 326 -14.48 -15.99 0.96
C LYS A 326 -15.29 -15.45 -0.22
N LEU A 327 -14.68 -15.29 -1.39
CA LEU A 327 -15.37 -14.82 -2.58
C LEU A 327 -16.43 -15.87 -3.05
N ASP A 328 -17.55 -15.42 -3.56
CA ASP A 328 -18.40 -16.31 -4.35
C ASP A 328 -17.75 -16.62 -5.71
N THR A 329 -18.28 -17.64 -6.41
CA THR A 329 -17.71 -18.09 -7.69
C THR A 329 -17.70 -16.98 -8.75
N LYS A 330 -18.71 -16.12 -8.76
CA LYS A 330 -18.80 -15.00 -9.70
C LYS A 330 -17.73 -13.96 -9.44
N GLN A 331 -17.56 -13.54 -8.18
CA GLN A 331 -16.51 -12.59 -7.76
C GLN A 331 -15.11 -13.13 -8.08
N LEU A 332 -14.90 -14.42 -7.82
CA LEU A 332 -13.62 -15.06 -8.13
C LEU A 332 -13.37 -15.11 -9.64
N THR A 333 -14.41 -15.37 -10.43
CA THR A 333 -14.32 -15.34 -11.89
C THR A 333 -14.03 -13.93 -12.40
N GLU A 334 -14.69 -12.92 -11.87
CA GLU A 334 -14.42 -11.51 -12.21
C GLU A 334 -12.96 -11.11 -11.90
N LEU A 335 -12.40 -11.62 -10.82
CA LEU A 335 -10.98 -11.39 -10.45
C LEU A 335 -10.02 -12.04 -11.45
N CYS A 336 -10.28 -13.28 -11.88
CA CYS A 336 -9.36 -14.05 -12.72
C CYS A 336 -9.54 -13.79 -14.23
N LEU A 337 -10.75 -13.41 -14.65
CA LEU A 337 -11.12 -13.30 -16.07
C LEU A 337 -10.22 -12.36 -16.90
N PRO A 338 -9.77 -11.18 -16.42
CA PRO A 338 -8.87 -10.33 -17.17
C PRO A 338 -7.57 -11.06 -17.55
N PHE A 339 -6.97 -11.79 -16.63
CA PHE A 339 -5.72 -12.54 -16.85
C PHE A 339 -5.93 -13.71 -17.81
N LEU A 340 -7.05 -14.41 -17.69
CA LEU A 340 -7.40 -15.50 -18.61
C LEU A 340 -7.61 -15.00 -20.04
N LYS A 341 -8.28 -13.84 -20.23
CA LYS A 341 -8.50 -13.23 -21.54
C LYS A 341 -7.22 -12.72 -22.19
N GLU A 342 -6.25 -12.30 -21.39
CA GLU A 342 -4.95 -11.84 -21.90
C GLU A 342 -4.09 -13.03 -22.35
N ALA A 343 -4.15 -14.15 -21.61
CA ALA A 343 -3.29 -15.30 -21.84
C ALA A 343 -3.86 -16.31 -22.85
N TYR A 344 -5.19 -16.45 -22.95
CA TYR A 344 -5.84 -17.55 -23.67
C TYR A 344 -7.01 -17.09 -24.52
N ASP A 345 -7.27 -17.80 -25.63
CA ASP A 345 -8.49 -17.66 -26.41
C ASP A 345 -9.67 -18.36 -25.71
N LEU A 346 -10.60 -17.57 -25.21
CA LEU A 346 -11.80 -18.03 -24.52
C LEU A 346 -13.06 -18.08 -25.45
N SER A 347 -12.92 -17.79 -26.73
CA SER A 347 -14.05 -17.61 -27.65
C SER A 347 -14.97 -18.87 -27.76
N ASN A 348 -14.39 -20.04 -27.56
CA ASN A 348 -15.09 -21.33 -27.63
C ASN A 348 -15.48 -21.88 -26.25
N LYS A 349 -15.30 -21.09 -25.16
CA LYS A 349 -15.62 -21.53 -23.81
C LYS A 349 -16.88 -20.84 -23.29
N SER A 350 -17.77 -21.63 -22.67
CA SER A 350 -18.96 -21.06 -22.03
C SER A 350 -18.60 -20.38 -20.70
N GLU A 351 -19.43 -19.44 -20.27
CA GLU A 351 -19.30 -18.78 -18.97
C GLU A 351 -19.26 -19.82 -17.82
N ALA A 352 -20.18 -20.80 -17.86
CA ALA A 352 -20.20 -21.87 -16.85
C ALA A 352 -18.92 -22.72 -16.82
N TRP A 353 -18.29 -22.93 -17.99
CA TRP A 353 -17.01 -23.62 -18.06
C TRP A 353 -15.88 -22.77 -17.38
N ILE A 354 -15.87 -21.47 -17.65
CA ILE A 354 -14.86 -20.54 -17.05
C ILE A 354 -15.07 -20.45 -15.53
N GLU A 355 -16.32 -20.30 -15.08
CA GLU A 355 -16.64 -20.28 -13.65
C GLU A 355 -16.18 -21.58 -12.95
N LYS A 356 -16.44 -22.73 -13.56
CA LYS A 356 -16.00 -24.01 -13.03
C LYS A 356 -14.47 -24.12 -13.03
N LEU A 357 -13.79 -23.68 -14.09
CA LEU A 357 -12.33 -23.67 -14.17
C LEU A 357 -11.73 -22.89 -13.03
N VAL A 358 -12.21 -21.67 -12.79
CA VAL A 358 -11.71 -20.78 -11.73
C VAL A 358 -12.03 -21.35 -10.34
N GLU A 359 -13.26 -21.86 -10.14
CA GLU A 359 -13.69 -22.45 -8.87
C GLU A 359 -12.84 -23.66 -8.46
N VAL A 360 -12.53 -24.52 -9.40
CA VAL A 360 -11.70 -25.73 -9.16
C VAL A 360 -10.27 -25.35 -8.73
N HIS A 361 -9.78 -24.16 -9.13
CA HIS A 361 -8.45 -23.68 -8.79
C HIS A 361 -8.41 -22.68 -7.62
N ARG A 362 -9.53 -22.40 -6.96
CA ARG A 362 -9.66 -21.45 -5.85
C ARG A 362 -8.57 -21.60 -4.78
N ASP A 363 -8.33 -22.83 -4.35
CA ASP A 363 -7.35 -23.13 -3.29
C ASP A 363 -5.89 -23.18 -3.78
N HIS A 364 -5.68 -23.03 -5.09
CA HIS A 364 -4.37 -23.12 -5.73
C HIS A 364 -3.81 -21.76 -6.19
N ILE A 365 -4.56 -20.69 -5.98
CA ILE A 365 -4.12 -19.33 -6.31
C ILE A 365 -4.08 -18.44 -5.06
N SER A 366 -3.13 -17.54 -5.03
CA SER A 366 -2.97 -16.53 -3.99
C SER A 366 -3.25 -15.11 -4.49
N CYS A 367 -3.33 -14.92 -5.81
CA CYS A 367 -3.75 -13.69 -6.48
C CYS A 367 -4.28 -14.02 -7.89
N GLY A 368 -4.94 -13.06 -8.54
CA GLY A 368 -5.62 -13.29 -9.81
C GLY A 368 -4.70 -13.73 -10.95
N GLU A 369 -3.49 -13.17 -11.05
CA GLU A 369 -2.53 -13.52 -12.12
C GLU A 369 -2.09 -14.99 -12.09
N GLU A 370 -2.06 -15.60 -10.91
CA GLU A 370 -1.60 -16.99 -10.76
C GLU A 370 -2.50 -18.00 -11.46
N ILE A 371 -3.75 -17.63 -11.75
CA ILE A 371 -4.68 -18.52 -12.46
C ILE A 371 -4.12 -18.95 -13.83
N VAL A 372 -3.36 -18.09 -14.50
CA VAL A 372 -2.80 -18.36 -15.83
C VAL A 372 -1.96 -19.63 -15.84
N GLU A 373 -1.00 -19.73 -14.94
CA GLU A 373 -0.15 -20.93 -14.84
C GLU A 373 -0.91 -22.16 -14.36
N GLN A 374 -1.86 -21.97 -13.43
CA GLN A 374 -2.64 -23.09 -12.89
C GLN A 374 -3.54 -23.77 -13.91
N VAL A 375 -4.03 -23.02 -14.92
CA VAL A 375 -4.98 -23.56 -15.92
C VAL A 375 -4.34 -23.87 -17.26
N LYS A 376 -3.06 -23.73 -17.43
CA LYS A 376 -2.30 -23.89 -18.67
C LYS A 376 -2.64 -25.20 -19.40
N LEU A 377 -2.75 -26.30 -18.66
CA LEU A 377 -3.13 -27.62 -19.12
C LEU A 377 -4.41 -27.64 -19.96
N PHE A 378 -5.41 -26.79 -19.64
CA PHE A 378 -6.71 -26.79 -20.30
C PHE A 378 -6.67 -26.14 -21.69
N PHE A 379 -5.58 -25.43 -22.02
CA PHE A 379 -5.39 -24.67 -23.26
C PHE A 379 -4.26 -25.22 -24.13
N GLU A 380 -3.39 -26.09 -23.59
CA GLU A 380 -2.33 -26.75 -24.36
C GLU A 380 -2.79 -28.07 -24.95
N ASP A 381 -2.28 -28.41 -26.13
CA ASP A 381 -2.61 -29.66 -26.80
C ASP A 381 -1.76 -30.84 -26.29
N GLU A 382 -0.58 -30.56 -25.74
CA GLU A 382 0.33 -31.58 -25.24
C GLU A 382 0.46 -31.50 -23.70
N ILE A 383 0.49 -32.68 -23.07
CA ILE A 383 0.77 -32.79 -21.63
C ILE A 383 2.27 -33.03 -21.43
N HIS A 384 2.87 -32.17 -20.63
CA HIS A 384 4.24 -32.34 -20.18
C HIS A 384 4.26 -33.11 -18.85
N LEU A 385 4.94 -34.26 -18.84
CA LEU A 385 5.11 -35.07 -17.64
C LEU A 385 6.25 -34.54 -16.79
N GLU A 386 6.01 -34.36 -15.50
CA GLU A 386 7.08 -34.11 -14.51
C GLU A 386 7.99 -35.32 -14.39
N GLU A 387 9.28 -35.13 -14.10
CA GLU A 387 10.26 -36.22 -13.96
C GLU A 387 9.86 -37.27 -12.91
N GLU A 388 9.31 -36.79 -11.78
CA GLU A 388 8.80 -37.68 -10.72
C GLU A 388 7.56 -38.45 -11.18
N ALA A 389 6.73 -37.85 -12.02
CA ALA A 389 5.56 -38.52 -12.61
C ALA A 389 5.99 -39.65 -13.57
N ILE A 390 7.00 -39.40 -14.41
CA ILE A 390 7.57 -40.45 -15.31
C ILE A 390 8.07 -41.64 -14.51
N GLU A 391 8.79 -41.40 -13.42
CA GLU A 391 9.32 -42.51 -12.59
C GLU A 391 8.18 -43.25 -11.89
N PHE A 392 7.18 -42.53 -11.34
CA PHE A 392 6.03 -43.15 -10.71
C PHE A 392 5.23 -44.07 -11.67
N MET A 393 5.07 -43.65 -12.93
CA MET A 393 4.29 -44.38 -13.95
C MET A 393 4.96 -45.69 -14.41
N LYS A 394 6.17 -46.01 -13.98
CA LYS A 394 6.87 -47.31 -14.28
C LYS A 394 6.37 -48.48 -13.45
N ASP A 395 5.52 -48.27 -12.44
CA ASP A 395 5.02 -49.36 -11.58
C ASP A 395 4.13 -50.33 -12.38
N GLU A 396 4.39 -51.63 -12.25
CA GLU A 396 3.72 -52.69 -13.01
C GLU A 396 2.20 -52.79 -12.77
N ALA A 397 1.68 -52.23 -11.67
CA ALA A 397 0.25 -52.25 -11.35
C ALA A 397 -0.54 -51.12 -12.08
N ILE A 398 0.14 -50.09 -12.58
CA ILE A 398 -0.49 -48.90 -13.17
C ILE A 398 -1.21 -49.19 -14.48
N PRO A 399 -0.66 -49.96 -15.44
CA PRO A 399 -1.35 -50.21 -16.70
C PRO A 399 -2.72 -50.86 -16.52
N ASN A 400 -2.90 -51.76 -15.54
CA ASN A 400 -4.20 -52.36 -15.23
C ASN A 400 -5.20 -51.32 -14.69
N THR A 401 -4.76 -50.40 -13.81
CA THR A 401 -5.61 -49.34 -13.26
C THR A 401 -6.11 -48.40 -14.38
N LEU A 402 -5.23 -47.99 -15.28
CA LEU A 402 -5.56 -47.13 -16.43
C LEU A 402 -6.49 -47.82 -17.41
N ALA A 403 -6.23 -49.09 -17.74
CA ALA A 403 -7.07 -49.88 -18.68
C ALA A 403 -8.49 -50.04 -18.15
N VAL A 404 -8.64 -50.36 -16.84
CA VAL A 404 -9.98 -50.46 -16.23
C VAL A 404 -10.71 -49.11 -16.24
N PHE A 405 -10.04 -48.02 -15.85
CA PHE A 405 -10.62 -46.69 -15.86
C PHE A 405 -11.06 -46.30 -17.27
N LYS A 406 -10.22 -46.49 -18.26
CA LYS A 406 -10.49 -46.25 -19.67
C LYS A 406 -11.75 -46.97 -20.14
N SER A 407 -11.94 -48.25 -19.78
CA SER A 407 -13.15 -48.97 -20.12
C SER A 407 -14.41 -48.37 -19.50
N LYS A 408 -14.36 -47.91 -18.24
CA LYS A 408 -15.51 -47.28 -17.56
C LYS A 408 -15.87 -45.93 -18.17
N VAL A 409 -14.89 -45.11 -18.49
CA VAL A 409 -15.12 -43.83 -19.17
C VAL A 409 -15.67 -44.01 -20.56
N ALA A 410 -15.29 -45.08 -21.28
CA ALA A 410 -15.82 -45.39 -22.61
C ALA A 410 -17.32 -45.64 -22.61
N GLU A 411 -17.88 -46.22 -21.53
CA GLU A 411 -19.32 -46.51 -21.37
C GLU A 411 -20.17 -45.24 -21.14
N LEU A 412 -19.59 -44.09 -20.73
CA LEU A 412 -20.35 -42.86 -20.56
C LEU A 412 -20.70 -42.22 -21.90
N ALA A 413 -21.91 -41.66 -22.01
CA ALA A 413 -22.24 -40.75 -23.11
C ALA A 413 -21.47 -39.41 -22.92
N GLU A 414 -21.32 -38.63 -24.00
CA GLU A 414 -20.60 -37.34 -23.93
C GLU A 414 -21.29 -36.36 -22.97
N GLU A 415 -22.63 -36.30 -22.99
CA GLU A 415 -23.42 -35.47 -22.09
C GLU A 415 -23.36 -35.89 -20.64
N ASP A 416 -23.01 -37.17 -20.36
CA ASP A 416 -22.87 -37.74 -19.02
C ASP A 416 -21.45 -37.63 -18.48
N PHE A 417 -20.49 -37.08 -19.25
CA PHE A 417 -19.12 -36.91 -18.82
C PHE A 417 -19.03 -35.72 -17.86
N LYS A 418 -19.58 -35.90 -16.65
CA LYS A 418 -19.69 -34.95 -15.58
C LYS A 418 -18.94 -35.42 -14.33
N GLN A 419 -18.51 -34.48 -13.46
CA GLN A 419 -17.72 -34.75 -12.26
C GLN A 419 -18.23 -35.95 -11.46
N ASP A 420 -19.55 -36.01 -11.19
CA ASP A 420 -20.14 -37.09 -10.39
C ASP A 420 -20.02 -38.45 -11.08
N GLN A 421 -20.24 -38.52 -12.39
CA GLN A 421 -20.14 -39.75 -13.17
C GLN A 421 -18.68 -40.18 -13.33
N ILE A 422 -17.76 -39.24 -13.54
CA ILE A 422 -16.31 -39.50 -13.56
C ILE A 422 -15.88 -40.08 -12.22
N PHE A 423 -16.31 -39.46 -11.11
CA PHE A 423 -16.04 -39.97 -9.78
C PHE A 423 -16.58 -41.37 -9.55
N ALA A 424 -17.79 -41.69 -10.08
CA ALA A 424 -18.35 -43.05 -10.05
C ALA A 424 -17.46 -44.02 -10.84
N CYS A 425 -16.91 -43.65 -12.01
CA CYS A 425 -15.95 -44.43 -12.76
C CYS A 425 -14.66 -44.70 -11.98
N ILE A 426 -14.13 -43.70 -11.29
CA ILE A 426 -12.94 -43.84 -10.40
C ILE A 426 -13.28 -44.87 -9.32
N LYS A 427 -14.42 -44.78 -8.67
CA LYS A 427 -14.85 -45.74 -7.63
C LYS A 427 -15.06 -47.17 -8.17
N ALA A 428 -15.58 -47.32 -9.39
CA ALA A 428 -15.72 -48.60 -10.07
C ALA A 428 -14.29 -49.17 -10.36
N THR A 429 -13.37 -48.36 -10.86
CA THR A 429 -11.97 -48.73 -11.10
C THR A 429 -11.28 -49.19 -9.82
N GLN A 430 -11.51 -48.54 -8.68
CA GLN A 430 -10.99 -48.95 -7.37
C GLN A 430 -11.36 -50.40 -7.05
N LYS A 431 -12.61 -50.82 -7.34
CA LYS A 431 -13.08 -52.17 -7.00
C LYS A 431 -12.56 -53.19 -7.99
N GLU A 432 -12.54 -52.90 -9.26
CA GLU A 432 -12.20 -53.86 -10.34
C GLU A 432 -10.67 -54.04 -10.45
N ALA A 433 -9.90 -52.96 -10.50
CA ALA A 433 -8.45 -53.00 -10.55
C ALA A 433 -7.82 -53.32 -9.17
N LYS A 434 -8.61 -53.31 -8.08
CA LYS A 434 -8.17 -53.48 -6.70
C LYS A 434 -7.11 -52.45 -6.27
N ALA A 435 -7.05 -51.29 -6.95
CA ALA A 435 -6.17 -50.18 -6.67
C ALA A 435 -6.77 -49.31 -5.58
N ARG A 436 -5.95 -48.75 -4.66
CA ARG A 436 -6.39 -47.88 -3.55
C ARG A 436 -5.43 -46.73 -3.31
N GLY A 437 -5.99 -45.64 -2.75
CA GLY A 437 -5.18 -44.50 -2.32
C GLY A 437 -4.31 -43.94 -3.45
N LYS A 438 -3.02 -43.79 -3.20
CA LYS A 438 -2.06 -43.25 -4.16
C LYS A 438 -2.02 -44.04 -5.48
N MET A 439 -2.10 -45.39 -5.43
CA MET A 439 -2.07 -46.24 -6.62
C MET A 439 -3.37 -46.18 -7.47
N LEU A 440 -4.45 -45.59 -6.97
CA LEU A 440 -5.64 -45.32 -7.77
C LEU A 440 -5.61 -43.92 -8.36
N TYR A 441 -5.49 -42.90 -7.50
CA TYR A 441 -5.69 -41.52 -7.92
C TYR A 441 -4.48 -40.95 -8.68
N MET A 442 -3.25 -41.31 -8.30
CA MET A 442 -2.05 -40.73 -8.90
C MET A 442 -1.85 -41.13 -10.37
N PRO A 443 -1.98 -42.44 -10.77
CA PRO A 443 -1.90 -42.80 -12.19
C PRO A 443 -2.94 -42.07 -13.04
N LEU A 444 -4.20 -41.98 -12.55
CA LEU A 444 -5.25 -41.30 -13.26
C LEU A 444 -4.95 -39.79 -13.42
N ARG A 445 -4.42 -39.16 -12.38
CA ARG A 445 -4.03 -37.77 -12.40
C ARG A 445 -2.88 -37.53 -13.39
N ILE A 446 -1.81 -38.30 -13.29
CA ILE A 446 -0.65 -38.15 -14.17
C ILE A 446 -1.05 -38.38 -15.63
N ALA A 447 -1.84 -39.44 -15.91
CA ALA A 447 -2.31 -39.72 -17.27
C ALA A 447 -3.19 -38.63 -17.88
N THR A 448 -3.87 -37.82 -17.05
CA THR A 448 -4.80 -36.80 -17.54
C THR A 448 -4.27 -35.36 -17.41
N THR A 449 -3.35 -35.10 -16.49
CA THR A 449 -2.87 -33.77 -16.19
C THR A 449 -1.34 -33.60 -16.29
N GLY A 450 -0.60 -34.71 -16.36
CA GLY A 450 0.87 -34.69 -16.40
C GLY A 450 1.55 -34.50 -15.05
N ILE A 451 0.81 -34.07 -14.01
CA ILE A 451 1.34 -33.67 -12.71
C ILE A 451 0.85 -34.60 -11.58
N MET A 452 1.63 -34.66 -10.49
CA MET A 452 1.29 -35.50 -9.34
C MET A 452 0.32 -34.82 -8.36
N HIS A 453 0.31 -33.52 -8.31
CA HIS A 453 -0.50 -32.69 -7.39
C HIS A 453 -1.36 -31.70 -8.17
N GLY A 454 -2.50 -31.32 -7.64
CA GLY A 454 -3.38 -30.35 -8.29
C GLY A 454 -4.81 -30.40 -7.75
N PRO A 455 -5.73 -29.69 -8.38
CA PRO A 455 -7.13 -29.55 -7.95
C PRO A 455 -7.89 -30.89 -8.04
N ASP A 456 -9.21 -30.86 -7.76
CA ASP A 456 -10.07 -32.05 -7.82
C ASP A 456 -9.95 -32.76 -9.17
N LEU A 457 -9.63 -34.06 -9.13
CA LEU A 457 -9.32 -34.84 -10.32
C LEU A 457 -10.55 -35.02 -11.23
N ALA A 458 -11.71 -35.33 -10.67
CA ALA A 458 -12.92 -35.56 -11.47
C ALA A 458 -13.42 -34.26 -12.12
N ALA A 459 -13.33 -33.15 -11.40
CA ALA A 459 -13.64 -31.83 -11.92
C ALA A 459 -12.65 -31.40 -13.02
N SER A 460 -11.37 -31.69 -12.85
CA SER A 460 -10.36 -31.42 -13.89
C SER A 460 -10.61 -32.25 -15.17
N MET A 461 -10.95 -33.49 -15.02
CA MET A 461 -11.33 -34.37 -16.17
C MET A 461 -12.55 -33.85 -16.91
N GLU A 462 -13.61 -33.41 -16.20
CA GLU A 462 -14.78 -32.81 -16.83
C GLU A 462 -14.42 -31.56 -17.63
N LEU A 463 -13.58 -30.70 -17.09
CA LEU A 463 -13.11 -29.48 -17.78
C LEU A 463 -12.24 -29.79 -19.03
N LEU A 464 -11.43 -30.85 -18.99
CA LEU A 464 -10.65 -31.34 -20.12
C LEU A 464 -11.54 -31.88 -21.24
N GLY A 465 -12.68 -32.48 -20.88
CA GLY A 465 -13.57 -33.15 -21.79
C GLY A 465 -13.19 -34.60 -22.05
N LYS A 466 -14.17 -35.41 -22.42
CA LYS A 466 -14.02 -36.87 -22.59
C LYS A 466 -13.00 -37.21 -23.66
N GLU A 467 -13.00 -36.52 -24.80
CA GLU A 467 -12.10 -36.76 -25.91
C GLU A 467 -10.62 -36.59 -25.46
N LYS A 468 -10.26 -35.48 -24.79
CA LYS A 468 -8.89 -35.21 -24.33
C LYS A 468 -8.44 -36.23 -23.27
N VAL A 469 -9.32 -36.56 -22.31
CA VAL A 469 -9.04 -37.59 -21.29
C VAL A 469 -8.86 -38.98 -21.92
N TRP A 470 -9.59 -39.31 -22.97
CA TRP A 470 -9.46 -40.56 -23.70
C TRP A 470 -8.12 -40.73 -24.43
N TYR A 471 -7.62 -39.65 -25.04
CA TYR A 471 -6.32 -39.66 -25.73
C TYR A 471 -5.12 -39.82 -24.78
N LEU A 472 -5.26 -39.36 -23.55
CA LEU A 472 -4.18 -39.25 -22.58
C LEU A 472 -4.11 -40.47 -21.63
N SER A 473 -5.16 -41.25 -21.50
CA SER A 473 -5.25 -42.50 -20.75
C SER A 473 -4.99 -43.74 -21.63
#